data_9a56fbff2bb5a3812eed8c63cb802b8a
#
_entry.id   9a56fbff2bb5a3812eed8c63cb802b8a
#
_cell.length_a   1.000
_cell.length_b   1.000
_cell.length_c   1.000
_cell.angle_alpha   90.00
_cell.angle_beta   90.00
_cell.angle_gamma   90.00
#
_symmetry.space_group_name_H-M   'P 1'
#
loop_
_entity.id
_entity.type
_entity.pdbx_description
1 polymer ?
#
loop_
_entity_poly.entity_id
_entity_poly.type
_entity_poly.pdbx_seq_one_letter_code
_entity_poly.pdbx_strand_id
1 'polypeptide(L)'
;SSVIVIPVMLIIVQFCGVPMTVTGAVTFLILTILTMWRFYADVEYRLHLNYKGYFLYYLFISIGYLIGIVFFKVTGMWALALIPGEIAGLIMVFAKGSVFKKDTEFSKESFKEVFKVVIVLIITDIISNIVFNGDRLVLKIFIDGTAVTVYYIASLLGKTVSLISTPLNSVIIGYLAKYKGNLNLKFMNLVTVFSLAAVVIGTLLCTIASHILIYILYPQNYHEVKQFFIIANMAQVFYFVTNVITVILLRFSKARYQLYINVVYAAAFCAICIPVTLYLADMWAFCIALLVVCILRMAVSLFLGYKDALAQSQK
;
A
#
# COMPACT_ATOMS: atom_id res chain seq x y z
N SER A 1 8.94 -13.39 -15.83
CA SER A 1 8.44 -13.17 -14.45
C SER A 1 7.33 -14.15 -14.06
N SER A 2 6.36 -14.44 -14.93
CA SER A 2 5.27 -15.39 -14.60
C SER A 2 5.77 -16.80 -14.23
N VAL A 3 6.86 -17.26 -14.79
CA VAL A 3 7.45 -18.59 -14.51
C VAL A 3 8.01 -18.67 -13.08
N ILE A 4 8.53 -17.56 -12.53
CA ILE A 4 9.09 -17.51 -11.17
C ILE A 4 7.96 -17.49 -10.12
N VAL A 5 6.80 -16.96 -10.47
CA VAL A 5 5.64 -16.86 -9.55
C VAL A 5 5.09 -18.24 -9.22
N ILE A 6 5.15 -19.19 -10.14
CA ILE A 6 4.62 -20.54 -9.95
C ILE A 6 5.26 -21.25 -8.73
N PRO A 7 6.59 -21.43 -8.65
CA PRO A 7 7.20 -22.10 -7.53
C PRO A 7 7.03 -21.32 -6.20
N VAL A 8 7.11 -20.00 -6.25
CA VAL A 8 6.90 -19.15 -5.05
C VAL A 8 5.49 -19.32 -4.50
N MET A 9 4.48 -19.36 -5.35
CA MET A 9 3.09 -19.57 -4.95
C MET A 9 2.86 -20.96 -4.36
N LEU A 10 3.43 -22.01 -4.96
CA LEU A 10 3.32 -23.36 -4.44
C LEU A 10 3.96 -23.49 -3.05
N ILE A 11 5.12 -22.85 -2.85
CA ILE A 11 5.80 -22.81 -1.55
C ILE A 11 4.92 -22.09 -0.51
N ILE A 12 4.36 -20.94 -0.84
CA ILE A 12 3.50 -20.15 0.08
C ILE A 12 2.25 -20.95 0.46
N VAL A 13 1.56 -21.55 -0.52
CA VAL A 13 0.36 -22.35 -0.27
C VAL A 13 0.67 -23.54 0.63
N GLN A 14 1.78 -24.24 0.37
CA GLN A 14 2.22 -25.37 1.20
C GLN A 14 2.62 -24.95 2.62
N PHE A 15 3.30 -23.80 2.74
CA PHE A 15 3.71 -23.26 4.04
C PHE A 15 2.52 -22.77 4.89
N CYS A 16 1.50 -22.19 4.24
CA CYS A 16 0.28 -21.74 4.91
C CYS A 16 -0.68 -22.88 5.31
N GLY A 17 -0.37 -24.12 4.93
CA GLY A 17 -1.21 -25.29 5.28
C GLY A 17 -2.63 -25.22 4.71
N VAL A 18 -2.85 -24.47 3.62
CA VAL A 18 -4.17 -24.35 3.00
C VAL A 18 -4.45 -25.61 2.19
N PRO A 19 -5.49 -26.41 2.53
CA PRO A 19 -5.83 -27.57 1.75
C PRO A 19 -6.33 -27.13 0.37
N MET A 20 -5.48 -27.23 -0.65
CA MET A 20 -5.84 -26.91 -2.03
C MET A 20 -6.04 -28.19 -2.84
N THR A 21 -7.17 -28.23 -3.53
CA THR A 21 -7.35 -29.18 -4.63
C THR A 21 -6.47 -28.78 -5.81
N VAL A 22 -6.06 -29.74 -6.65
CA VAL A 22 -5.27 -29.45 -7.84
C VAL A 22 -5.97 -28.38 -8.74
N THR A 23 -7.29 -28.49 -8.87
CA THR A 23 -8.10 -27.51 -9.61
C THR A 23 -8.04 -26.11 -8.98
N GLY A 24 -8.09 -26.02 -7.64
CA GLY A 24 -7.93 -24.77 -6.90
C GLY A 24 -6.56 -24.14 -7.10
N ALA A 25 -5.49 -24.94 -7.08
CA ALA A 25 -4.13 -24.44 -7.35
C ALA A 25 -3.96 -23.91 -8.77
N VAL A 26 -4.51 -24.60 -9.78
CA VAL A 26 -4.46 -24.17 -11.18
C VAL A 26 -5.25 -22.88 -11.39
N THR A 27 -6.47 -22.78 -10.87
CA THR A 27 -7.29 -21.56 -10.99
C THR A 27 -6.65 -20.36 -10.29
N PHE A 28 -6.04 -20.58 -9.14
CA PHE A 28 -5.30 -19.54 -8.42
C PHE A 28 -4.04 -19.07 -9.17
N LEU A 29 -3.32 -20.00 -9.79
CA LEU A 29 -2.19 -19.69 -10.65
C LEU A 29 -2.60 -18.84 -11.85
N ILE A 30 -3.68 -19.22 -12.54
CA ILE A 30 -4.24 -18.46 -13.67
C ILE A 30 -4.62 -17.04 -13.20
N LEU A 31 -5.34 -16.93 -12.07
CA LEU A 31 -5.69 -15.64 -11.49
C LEU A 31 -4.45 -14.79 -11.24
N THR A 32 -3.40 -15.34 -10.64
CA THR A 32 -2.18 -14.59 -10.32
C THR A 32 -1.49 -14.07 -11.59
N ILE A 33 -1.40 -14.89 -12.63
CA ILE A 33 -0.81 -14.47 -13.91
C ILE A 33 -1.63 -13.36 -14.57
N LEU A 34 -2.96 -13.49 -14.61
CA LEU A 34 -3.85 -12.48 -15.16
C LEU A 34 -3.76 -11.16 -14.36
N THR A 35 -3.74 -11.23 -13.04
CA THR A 35 -3.60 -10.07 -12.16
C THR A 35 -2.27 -9.35 -12.39
N MET A 36 -1.16 -10.09 -12.53
CA MET A 36 0.14 -9.48 -12.86
C MET A 36 0.11 -8.75 -14.19
N TRP A 37 -0.46 -9.34 -15.22
CA TRP A 37 -0.57 -8.71 -16.54
C TRP A 37 -1.48 -7.49 -16.50
N ARG A 38 -2.56 -7.55 -15.75
CA ARG A 38 -3.47 -6.43 -15.55
C ARG A 38 -2.80 -5.26 -14.84
N PHE A 39 -2.03 -5.50 -13.78
CA PHE A 39 -1.27 -4.44 -13.10
C PHE A 39 -0.20 -3.81 -13.98
N TYR A 40 0.40 -4.58 -14.87
CA TYR A 40 1.30 -4.04 -15.87
C TYR A 40 0.57 -3.18 -16.91
N ALA A 41 -0.61 -3.63 -17.34
CA ALA A 41 -1.41 -2.97 -18.37
C ALA A 41 -1.99 -1.63 -17.91
N ASP A 42 -2.32 -1.46 -16.63
CA ASP A 42 -2.93 -0.24 -16.09
C ASP A 42 -1.99 0.98 -16.15
N VAL A 43 -0.68 0.75 -16.25
CA VAL A 43 0.35 1.79 -16.35
C VAL A 43 0.10 2.72 -17.54
N GLU A 44 -0.47 2.21 -18.64
CA GLU A 44 -0.78 3.01 -19.81
C GLU A 44 -1.69 4.22 -19.51
N TYR A 45 -2.76 3.98 -18.77
CA TYR A 45 -3.70 5.05 -18.42
C TYR A 45 -3.06 6.11 -17.52
N ARG A 46 -2.17 5.71 -16.62
CA ARG A 46 -1.45 6.59 -15.71
C ARG A 46 -0.41 7.45 -16.43
N LEU A 47 0.38 6.86 -17.32
CA LEU A 47 1.40 7.57 -18.09
C LEU A 47 0.80 8.60 -19.05
N HIS A 48 -0.36 8.29 -19.64
CA HIS A 48 -1.06 9.21 -20.56
C HIS A 48 -1.97 10.19 -19.83
N LEU A 49 -2.11 10.14 -18.48
CA LEU A 49 -3.05 10.91 -17.66
C LEU A 49 -4.49 10.78 -18.16
N ASN A 50 -4.84 9.61 -18.71
CA ASN A 50 -6.19 9.30 -19.20
C ASN A 50 -7.07 8.80 -18.06
N TYR A 51 -7.46 9.69 -17.15
CA TYR A 51 -8.24 9.31 -15.97
C TYR A 51 -9.64 8.82 -16.30
N LYS A 52 -10.26 9.30 -17.40
CA LYS A 52 -11.56 8.78 -17.87
C LYS A 52 -11.42 7.33 -18.33
N GLY A 53 -10.39 7.02 -19.11
CA GLY A 53 -10.08 5.66 -19.52
C GLY A 53 -9.75 4.77 -18.32
N TYR A 54 -9.02 5.29 -17.33
CA TYR A 54 -8.69 4.59 -16.10
C TYR A 54 -9.92 4.26 -15.25
N PHE A 55 -10.86 5.21 -15.12
CA PHE A 55 -12.14 4.98 -14.45
C PHE A 55 -12.98 3.88 -15.15
N LEU A 56 -13.13 3.98 -16.48
CA LEU A 56 -13.83 2.97 -17.26
C LEU A 56 -13.17 1.58 -17.14
N TYR A 57 -11.85 1.54 -17.15
CA TYR A 57 -11.08 0.32 -16.96
C TYR A 57 -11.44 -0.40 -15.66
N TYR A 58 -11.44 0.31 -14.53
CA TYR A 58 -11.83 -0.27 -13.24
C TYR A 58 -13.33 -0.56 -13.15
N LEU A 59 -14.18 0.20 -13.83
CA LEU A 59 -15.60 -0.08 -13.93
C LEU A 59 -15.84 -1.44 -14.64
N PHE A 60 -15.18 -1.69 -15.76
CA PHE A 60 -15.27 -2.98 -16.47
C PHE A 60 -14.75 -4.14 -15.63
N ILE A 61 -13.66 -3.95 -14.90
CA ILE A 61 -13.14 -4.95 -13.95
C ILE A 61 -14.18 -5.25 -12.88
N SER A 62 -14.79 -4.22 -12.29
CA SER A 62 -15.81 -4.38 -11.26
C SER A 62 -17.04 -5.14 -11.76
N ILE A 63 -17.50 -4.85 -12.98
CA ILE A 63 -18.59 -5.60 -13.63
C ILE A 63 -18.18 -7.06 -13.83
N GLY A 64 -16.94 -7.31 -14.26
CA GLY A 64 -16.41 -8.66 -14.40
C GLY A 64 -16.39 -9.43 -13.07
N TYR A 65 -16.04 -8.78 -11.95
CA TYR A 65 -16.12 -9.40 -10.62
C TYR A 65 -17.57 -9.72 -10.21
N LEU A 66 -18.54 -8.84 -10.51
CA LEU A 66 -19.95 -9.13 -10.26
C LEU A 66 -20.43 -10.36 -11.05
N ILE A 67 -20.04 -10.49 -12.32
CA ILE A 67 -20.29 -11.69 -13.12
C ILE A 67 -19.61 -12.91 -12.49
N GLY A 68 -18.38 -12.75 -11.99
CA GLY A 68 -17.59 -13.79 -11.34
C GLY A 68 -18.25 -14.36 -10.09
N ILE A 69 -19.08 -13.59 -9.36
CA ILE A 69 -19.83 -14.08 -8.21
C ILE A 69 -20.78 -15.25 -8.61
N VAL A 70 -21.32 -15.22 -9.81
CA VAL A 70 -22.17 -16.31 -10.33
C VAL A 70 -21.35 -17.59 -10.48
N PHE A 71 -20.13 -17.49 -11.03
CA PHE A 71 -19.21 -18.62 -11.13
C PHE A 71 -18.82 -19.18 -9.78
N PHE A 72 -18.56 -18.31 -8.80
CA PHE A 72 -18.29 -18.72 -7.43
C PHE A 72 -19.47 -19.49 -6.81
N LYS A 73 -20.70 -19.02 -6.99
CA LYS A 73 -21.91 -19.71 -6.47
C LYS A 73 -22.07 -21.12 -7.03
N VAL A 74 -21.68 -21.33 -8.29
CA VAL A 74 -21.81 -22.64 -8.95
C VAL A 74 -20.68 -23.60 -8.58
N THR A 75 -19.45 -23.07 -8.47
CA THR A 75 -18.25 -23.91 -8.34
C THR A 75 -17.70 -23.97 -6.92
N GLY A 76 -18.03 -23.03 -6.04
CA GLY A 76 -17.43 -22.85 -4.72
C GLY A 76 -15.97 -22.34 -4.74
N MET A 77 -15.40 -22.08 -5.92
CA MET A 77 -13.99 -21.64 -6.07
C MET A 77 -13.89 -20.12 -6.11
N TRP A 78 -13.38 -19.52 -5.03
CA TRP A 78 -13.25 -18.06 -4.91
C TRP A 78 -12.37 -17.42 -6.01
N ALA A 79 -11.36 -18.13 -6.52
CA ALA A 79 -10.51 -17.62 -7.60
C ALA A 79 -11.31 -17.35 -8.89
N LEU A 80 -12.33 -18.16 -9.18
CA LEU A 80 -13.19 -17.97 -10.33
C LEU A 80 -14.10 -16.74 -10.21
N ALA A 81 -14.32 -16.22 -9.00
CA ALA A 81 -15.02 -14.96 -8.82
C ALA A 81 -14.22 -13.76 -9.37
N LEU A 82 -12.89 -13.83 -9.36
CA LEU A 82 -12.03 -12.72 -9.75
C LEU A 82 -11.55 -12.79 -11.21
N ILE A 83 -11.40 -13.99 -11.78
CA ILE A 83 -10.90 -14.19 -13.14
C ILE A 83 -11.65 -13.37 -14.21
N PRO A 84 -13.00 -13.31 -14.24
CA PRO A 84 -13.70 -12.52 -15.26
C PRO A 84 -13.38 -11.02 -15.22
N GLY A 85 -13.16 -10.46 -14.04
CA GLY A 85 -12.72 -9.07 -13.89
C GLY A 85 -11.31 -8.82 -14.43
N GLU A 86 -10.37 -9.71 -14.12
CA GLU A 86 -9.02 -9.63 -14.65
C GLU A 86 -8.99 -9.71 -16.19
N ILE A 87 -9.78 -10.63 -16.77
CA ILE A 87 -9.92 -10.78 -18.22
C ILE A 87 -10.55 -9.52 -18.84
N ALA A 88 -11.62 -8.99 -18.24
CA ALA A 88 -12.28 -7.77 -18.73
C ALA A 88 -11.32 -6.58 -18.79
N GLY A 89 -10.47 -6.41 -17.74
CA GLY A 89 -9.42 -5.40 -17.73
C GLY A 89 -8.41 -5.58 -18.85
N LEU A 90 -7.91 -6.80 -19.05
CA LEU A 90 -6.95 -7.10 -20.12
C LEU A 90 -7.54 -6.88 -21.52
N ILE A 91 -8.78 -7.32 -21.77
CA ILE A 91 -9.48 -7.11 -23.06
C ILE A 91 -9.55 -5.61 -23.37
N MET A 92 -9.88 -4.77 -22.39
CA MET A 92 -9.97 -3.33 -22.60
C MET A 92 -8.64 -2.72 -23.02
N VAL A 93 -7.52 -3.15 -22.39
CA VAL A 93 -6.18 -2.66 -22.76
C VAL A 93 -5.75 -3.19 -24.11
N PHE A 94 -5.98 -4.46 -24.43
CA PHE A 94 -5.67 -5.01 -25.77
C PHE A 94 -6.46 -4.31 -26.89
N ALA A 95 -7.72 -3.96 -26.63
CA ALA A 95 -8.58 -3.30 -27.62
C ALA A 95 -8.20 -1.82 -27.84
N LYS A 96 -7.93 -1.08 -26.77
CA LYS A 96 -7.76 0.38 -26.81
C LYS A 96 -6.35 0.85 -26.48
N GLY A 97 -5.52 0.00 -25.88
CA GLY A 97 -4.18 0.36 -25.41
C GLY A 97 -3.08 0.15 -26.45
N SER A 98 -1.94 0.74 -26.16
CA SER A 98 -0.72 0.68 -26.98
C SER A 98 0.43 -0.07 -26.31
N VAL A 99 0.32 -0.39 -25.01
CA VAL A 99 1.41 -1.00 -24.22
C VAL A 99 1.92 -2.32 -24.82
N PHE A 100 1.02 -3.15 -25.35
CA PHE A 100 1.37 -4.42 -25.97
C PHE A 100 1.66 -4.33 -27.49
N LYS A 101 1.48 -3.12 -28.07
CA LYS A 101 1.62 -2.89 -29.52
C LYS A 101 2.91 -2.16 -29.91
N LYS A 102 3.61 -1.56 -28.94
CA LYS A 102 4.85 -0.83 -29.20
C LYS A 102 6.03 -1.78 -29.17
N ASP A 103 6.73 -1.85 -30.29
CA ASP A 103 8.06 -2.43 -30.35
C ASP A 103 9.03 -1.52 -29.58
N THR A 104 9.59 -2.05 -28.50
CA THR A 104 10.63 -1.37 -27.73
C THR A 104 11.98 -2.02 -28.06
N GLU A 105 12.95 -1.20 -28.45
CA GLU A 105 14.33 -1.66 -28.58
C GLU A 105 14.83 -2.12 -27.21
N PHE A 106 15.16 -3.39 -27.10
CA PHE A 106 15.65 -3.99 -25.87
C PHE A 106 17.14 -3.73 -25.72
N SER A 107 17.52 -2.85 -24.78
CA SER A 107 18.91 -2.70 -24.37
C SER A 107 19.17 -3.44 -23.06
N LYS A 108 20.15 -4.36 -23.05
CA LYS A 108 20.55 -5.11 -21.85
C LYS A 108 21.02 -4.21 -20.71
N GLU A 109 21.68 -3.09 -21.03
CA GLU A 109 22.16 -2.14 -20.03
C GLU A 109 21.01 -1.41 -19.35
N SER A 110 20.09 -0.88 -20.14
CA SER A 110 18.88 -0.24 -19.63
C SER A 110 18.04 -1.20 -18.79
N PHE A 111 17.91 -2.46 -19.21
CA PHE A 111 17.21 -3.49 -18.44
C PHE A 111 17.87 -3.74 -17.08
N LYS A 112 19.21 -3.84 -17.03
CA LYS A 112 19.95 -4.08 -15.77
C LYS A 112 19.79 -2.93 -14.78
N GLU A 113 19.76 -1.69 -15.24
CA GLU A 113 19.53 -0.51 -14.39
C GLU A 113 18.09 -0.47 -13.85
N VAL A 114 17.12 -0.64 -14.73
CA VAL A 114 15.71 -0.71 -14.34
C VAL A 114 15.47 -1.86 -13.36
N PHE A 115 16.04 -3.03 -13.61
CA PHE A 115 15.90 -4.20 -12.77
C PHE A 115 16.44 -3.97 -11.34
N LYS A 116 17.59 -3.28 -11.22
CA LYS A 116 18.12 -2.89 -9.88
C LYS A 116 17.15 -2.00 -9.11
N VAL A 117 16.56 -1.00 -9.78
CA VAL A 117 15.59 -0.10 -9.16
C VAL A 117 14.33 -0.88 -8.74
N VAL A 118 13.83 -1.75 -9.60
CA VAL A 118 12.65 -2.59 -9.32
C VAL A 118 12.87 -3.50 -8.12
N ILE A 119 14.03 -4.15 -8.00
CA ILE A 119 14.36 -4.99 -6.82
C ILE A 119 14.36 -4.15 -5.55
N VAL A 120 14.97 -2.96 -5.57
CA VAL A 120 14.98 -2.05 -4.40
C VAL A 120 13.56 -1.70 -3.99
N LEU A 121 12.68 -1.38 -4.94
CA LEU A 121 11.29 -1.04 -4.67
C LEU A 121 10.49 -2.24 -4.13
N ILE A 122 10.69 -3.44 -4.69
CA ILE A 122 10.04 -4.67 -4.20
C ILE A 122 10.44 -4.95 -2.75
N ILE A 123 11.73 -4.91 -2.44
CA ILE A 123 12.22 -5.14 -1.06
C ILE A 123 11.63 -4.07 -0.12
N THR A 124 11.59 -2.84 -0.56
CA THR A 124 10.99 -1.72 0.17
C THR A 124 9.52 -1.96 0.50
N ASP A 125 8.75 -2.41 -0.47
CA ASP A 125 7.32 -2.69 -0.30
C ASP A 125 7.07 -3.91 0.59
N ILE A 126 7.88 -4.95 0.47
CA ILE A 126 7.82 -6.12 1.35
C ILE A 126 8.05 -5.69 2.81
N ILE A 127 9.12 -4.95 3.08
CA ILE A 127 9.43 -4.46 4.43
C ILE A 127 8.27 -3.61 4.98
N SER A 128 7.78 -2.67 4.18
CA SER A 128 6.68 -1.78 4.57
C SER A 128 5.40 -2.55 4.90
N ASN A 129 5.04 -3.54 4.08
CA ASN A 129 3.85 -4.36 4.27
C ASN A 129 3.96 -5.32 5.47
N ILE A 130 5.15 -5.87 5.74
CA ILE A 130 5.40 -6.71 6.92
C ILE A 130 5.15 -5.89 8.19
N VAL A 131 5.67 -4.66 8.26
CA VAL A 131 5.48 -3.81 9.44
C VAL A 131 4.03 -3.34 9.54
N PHE A 132 3.41 -2.92 8.42
CA PHE A 132 2.03 -2.43 8.38
C PHE A 132 0.99 -3.47 8.84
N ASN A 133 1.25 -4.75 8.58
CA ASN A 133 0.39 -5.85 9.01
C ASN A 133 0.91 -6.57 10.26
N GLY A 134 2.18 -6.36 10.60
CA GLY A 134 2.85 -6.95 11.77
C GLY A 134 2.30 -6.44 13.11
N ASP A 135 1.63 -5.29 13.10
CA ASP A 135 0.94 -4.73 14.27
C ASP A 135 -0.01 -5.74 14.92
N ARG A 136 -0.77 -6.48 14.12
CA ARG A 136 -1.70 -7.52 14.60
C ARG A 136 -0.99 -8.74 15.17
N LEU A 137 0.15 -9.12 14.57
CA LEU A 137 0.94 -10.25 15.05
C LEU A 137 1.58 -9.92 16.41
N VAL A 138 2.12 -8.72 16.56
CA VAL A 138 2.70 -8.25 17.83
C VAL A 138 1.65 -8.24 18.94
N LEU A 139 0.46 -7.68 18.68
CA LEU A 139 -0.63 -7.67 19.66
C LEU A 139 -1.07 -9.09 20.04
N LYS A 140 -1.22 -10.00 19.05
CA LYS A 140 -1.63 -11.38 19.30
C LYS A 140 -0.63 -12.16 20.14
N ILE A 141 0.67 -11.95 19.89
CA ILE A 141 1.75 -12.71 20.56
C ILE A 141 1.99 -12.19 21.98
N PHE A 142 1.96 -10.88 22.18
CA PHE A 142 2.42 -10.26 23.43
C PHE A 142 1.28 -9.77 24.34
N ILE A 143 0.05 -9.64 23.82
CA ILE A 143 -1.12 -9.32 24.65
C ILE A 143 -2.11 -10.48 24.53
N ASP A 144 -3.10 -10.38 23.62
CA ASP A 144 -4.09 -11.43 23.35
C ASP A 144 -4.86 -11.19 22.04
N GLY A 145 -5.80 -12.13 21.74
CA GLY A 145 -6.69 -11.99 20.56
C GLY A 145 -7.72 -10.87 20.69
N THR A 146 -8.11 -10.50 21.91
CA THR A 146 -9.08 -9.42 22.17
C THR A 146 -8.45 -8.07 21.83
N ALA A 147 -7.19 -7.84 22.24
CA ALA A 147 -6.45 -6.64 21.88
C ALA A 147 -6.31 -6.46 20.37
N VAL A 148 -6.11 -7.58 19.62
CA VAL A 148 -6.11 -7.52 18.13
C VAL A 148 -7.43 -7.03 17.59
N THR A 149 -8.55 -7.52 18.13
CA THR A 149 -9.90 -7.14 17.69
C THR A 149 -10.18 -5.67 18.00
N VAL A 150 -9.89 -5.24 19.21
CA VAL A 150 -10.07 -3.85 19.66
C VAL A 150 -9.23 -2.90 18.82
N TYR A 151 -7.96 -3.20 18.61
CA TYR A 151 -7.07 -2.41 17.76
C TYR A 151 -7.50 -2.39 16.30
N TYR A 152 -7.92 -3.55 15.77
CA TYR A 152 -8.42 -3.64 14.39
C TYR A 152 -9.61 -2.71 14.16
N ILE A 153 -10.59 -2.74 15.06
CA ILE A 153 -11.79 -1.90 14.98
C ILE A 153 -11.39 -0.42 15.17
N ALA A 154 -10.50 -0.10 16.14
CA ALA A 154 -10.04 1.26 16.39
C ALA A 154 -9.32 1.89 15.20
N SER A 155 -8.49 1.11 14.50
CA SER A 155 -7.67 1.56 13.36
C SER A 155 -8.34 1.38 12.00
N LEU A 156 -9.57 0.85 11.95
CA LEU A 156 -10.25 0.45 10.71
C LEU A 156 -10.32 1.58 9.69
N LEU A 157 -10.76 2.77 10.10
CA LEU A 157 -10.90 3.92 9.21
C LEU A 157 -9.55 4.45 8.74
N GLY A 158 -8.58 4.56 9.64
CA GLY A 158 -7.22 4.97 9.28
C GLY A 158 -6.56 4.00 8.31
N LYS A 159 -6.71 2.68 8.51
CA LYS A 159 -6.23 1.66 7.56
C LYS A 159 -6.95 1.73 6.22
N THR A 160 -8.25 2.00 6.21
CA THR A 160 -9.02 2.20 4.97
C THR A 160 -8.51 3.40 4.18
N VAL A 161 -8.23 4.53 4.86
CA VAL A 161 -7.60 5.70 4.22
C VAL A 161 -6.22 5.35 3.66
N SER A 162 -5.45 4.52 4.36
CA SER A 162 -4.16 4.06 3.86
C SER A 162 -4.27 3.21 2.58
N LEU A 163 -5.36 2.51 2.35
CA LEU A 163 -5.61 1.80 1.08
C LEU A 163 -5.87 2.77 -0.09
N ILE A 164 -6.39 3.96 0.17
CA ILE A 164 -6.58 5.01 -0.83
C ILE A 164 -5.23 5.57 -1.32
N SER A 165 -4.15 5.36 -0.56
CA SER A 165 -2.81 5.84 -0.95
C SER A 165 -2.36 5.30 -2.31
N THR A 166 -2.67 4.06 -2.65
CA THR A 166 -2.25 3.45 -3.92
C THR A 166 -2.82 4.18 -5.15
N PRO A 167 -4.15 4.38 -5.29
CA PRO A 167 -4.69 5.15 -6.40
C PRO A 167 -4.26 6.62 -6.38
N LEU A 168 -4.17 7.25 -5.20
CA LEU A 168 -3.69 8.61 -5.07
C LEU A 168 -2.24 8.76 -5.53
N ASN A 169 -1.35 7.88 -5.08
CA ASN A 169 0.05 7.84 -5.48
C ASN A 169 0.21 7.62 -6.98
N SER A 170 -0.65 6.81 -7.59
CA SER A 170 -0.67 6.60 -9.04
C SER A 170 -0.97 7.88 -9.81
N VAL A 171 -1.90 8.70 -9.31
CA VAL A 171 -2.21 10.01 -9.89
C VAL A 171 -1.05 10.98 -9.69
N ILE A 172 -0.50 11.05 -8.48
CA ILE A 172 0.64 11.91 -8.14
C ILE A 172 1.86 11.57 -9.01
N ILE A 173 2.20 10.28 -9.17
CA ILE A 173 3.29 9.83 -10.06
C ILE A 173 3.06 10.31 -11.50
N GLY A 174 1.83 10.18 -12.02
CA GLY A 174 1.49 10.63 -13.37
C GLY A 174 1.73 12.12 -13.57
N TYR A 175 1.35 12.98 -12.63
CA TYR A 175 1.63 14.41 -12.67
C TYR A 175 3.12 14.72 -12.51
N LEU A 176 3.79 14.09 -11.54
CA LEU A 176 5.20 14.30 -11.27
C LEU A 176 6.09 13.85 -12.43
N ALA A 177 5.71 12.81 -13.18
CA ALA A 177 6.43 12.38 -14.38
C ALA A 177 6.51 13.47 -15.45
N LYS A 178 5.49 14.33 -15.56
CA LYS A 178 5.43 15.46 -16.49
C LYS A 178 5.97 16.77 -15.90
N TYR A 179 6.18 16.82 -14.59
CA TYR A 179 6.69 18.00 -13.92
C TYR A 179 8.17 18.23 -14.27
N LYS A 180 8.48 19.42 -14.82
CA LYS A 180 9.84 19.81 -15.27
C LYS A 180 10.63 20.62 -14.22
N GLY A 181 10.01 20.95 -13.08
CA GLY A 181 10.68 21.69 -11.99
C GLY A 181 11.66 20.83 -11.19
N ASN A 182 12.55 21.50 -10.47
CA ASN A 182 13.52 20.88 -9.58
C ASN A 182 12.99 20.85 -8.13
N LEU A 183 13.53 19.93 -7.33
CA LEU A 183 13.29 19.92 -5.90
C LEU A 183 14.05 21.10 -5.26
N ASN A 184 13.32 22.05 -4.70
CA ASN A 184 13.90 23.18 -4.00
C ASN A 184 13.31 23.33 -2.59
N LEU A 185 13.93 24.17 -1.76
CA LEU A 185 13.51 24.35 -0.37
C LEU A 185 12.08 24.86 -0.24
N LYS A 186 11.64 25.75 -1.16
CA LYS A 186 10.26 26.27 -1.15
C LYS A 186 9.25 25.15 -1.40
N PHE A 187 9.55 24.24 -2.33
CA PHE A 187 8.72 23.08 -2.62
C PHE A 187 8.67 22.12 -1.42
N MET A 188 9.84 21.84 -0.77
CA MET A 188 9.87 20.99 0.42
C MET A 188 9.12 21.60 1.61
N ASN A 189 9.21 22.91 1.83
CA ASN A 189 8.43 23.60 2.84
C ASN A 189 6.92 23.45 2.57
N LEU A 190 6.51 23.60 1.31
CA LEU A 190 5.12 23.38 0.92
C LEU A 190 4.66 21.95 1.20
N VAL A 191 5.45 20.96 0.79
CA VAL A 191 5.18 19.55 1.07
C VAL A 191 5.05 19.30 2.57
N THR A 192 5.92 19.88 3.39
CA THR A 192 5.88 19.73 4.84
C THR A 192 4.62 20.32 5.46
N VAL A 193 4.27 21.58 5.08
CA VAL A 193 3.06 22.24 5.60
C VAL A 193 1.80 21.48 5.21
N PHE A 194 1.69 21.08 3.93
CA PHE A 194 0.54 20.29 3.46
C PHE A 194 0.48 18.91 4.13
N SER A 195 1.61 18.28 4.36
CA SER A 195 1.66 16.99 5.05
C SER A 195 1.20 17.10 6.51
N LEU A 196 1.64 18.11 7.24
CA LEU A 196 1.20 18.35 8.62
C LEU A 196 -0.29 18.70 8.67
N ALA A 197 -0.77 19.55 7.77
CA ALA A 197 -2.20 19.86 7.66
C ALA A 197 -3.02 18.60 7.33
N ALA A 198 -2.55 17.77 6.40
CA ALA A 198 -3.20 16.51 6.04
C ALA A 198 -3.25 15.51 7.21
N VAL A 199 -2.21 15.47 8.05
CA VAL A 199 -2.22 14.64 9.27
C VAL A 199 -3.30 15.13 10.24
N VAL A 200 -3.37 16.43 10.52
CA VAL A 200 -4.37 16.97 11.45
C VAL A 200 -5.79 16.75 10.92
N ILE A 201 -6.05 17.19 9.70
CA ILE A 201 -7.38 17.08 9.07
C ILE A 201 -7.77 15.61 8.91
N GLY A 202 -6.87 14.78 8.41
CA GLY A 202 -7.10 13.35 8.19
C GLY A 202 -7.40 12.62 9.50
N THR A 203 -6.67 12.91 10.58
CA THR A 203 -6.93 12.33 11.90
C THR A 203 -8.30 12.73 12.43
N LEU A 204 -8.67 14.00 12.32
CA LEU A 204 -9.99 14.48 12.74
C LEU A 204 -11.12 13.80 11.96
N LEU A 205 -11.00 13.76 10.63
CA LEU A 205 -11.99 13.11 9.76
C LEU A 205 -12.11 11.61 10.05
N CYS A 206 -10.99 10.90 10.18
CA CYS A 206 -11.00 9.48 10.51
C CYS A 206 -11.61 9.24 11.90
N THR A 207 -11.32 10.08 12.87
CA THR A 207 -11.87 9.94 14.24
C THR A 207 -13.38 10.17 14.25
N ILE A 208 -13.87 11.23 13.61
CA ILE A 208 -15.31 11.51 13.49
C ILE A 208 -16.01 10.36 12.75
N ALA A 209 -15.46 9.92 11.62
CA ALA A 209 -16.00 8.80 10.87
C ALA A 209 -15.98 7.49 11.68
N SER A 210 -14.94 7.25 12.50
CA SER A 210 -14.86 6.10 13.40
C SER A 210 -15.99 6.12 14.42
N HIS A 211 -16.28 7.28 15.05
CA HIS A 211 -17.38 7.38 15.98
C HIS A 211 -18.72 7.00 15.35
N ILE A 212 -18.97 7.44 14.12
CA ILE A 212 -20.24 7.17 13.43
C ILE A 212 -20.30 5.70 12.97
N LEU A 213 -19.30 5.25 12.20
CA LEU A 213 -19.33 3.94 11.56
C LEU A 213 -19.17 2.79 12.54
N ILE A 214 -18.30 2.93 13.55
CA ILE A 214 -18.08 1.86 14.53
C ILE A 214 -19.30 1.74 15.46
N TYR A 215 -19.95 2.84 15.80
CA TYR A 215 -21.20 2.79 16.54
C TYR A 215 -22.30 1.99 15.80
N ILE A 216 -22.35 2.11 14.47
CA ILE A 216 -23.34 1.38 13.63
C ILE A 216 -22.92 -0.07 13.41
N LEU A 217 -21.63 -0.30 13.04
CA LEU A 217 -21.15 -1.63 12.61
C LEU A 217 -20.79 -2.55 13.78
N TYR A 218 -20.28 -1.99 14.89
CA TYR A 218 -19.76 -2.74 16.02
C TYR A 218 -20.26 -2.13 17.36
N PRO A 219 -21.59 -2.03 17.57
CA PRO A 219 -22.15 -1.37 18.77
C PRO A 219 -21.68 -2.02 20.07
N GLN A 220 -21.46 -3.34 20.06
CA GLN A 220 -21.01 -4.12 21.22
C GLN A 220 -19.61 -3.72 21.69
N ASN A 221 -18.71 -3.41 20.76
CA ASN A 221 -17.31 -3.06 21.05
C ASN A 221 -17.08 -1.55 21.19
N TYR A 222 -18.06 -0.72 20.84
CA TYR A 222 -17.88 0.73 20.72
C TYR A 222 -17.35 1.38 22.00
N HIS A 223 -17.89 1.02 23.17
CA HIS A 223 -17.48 1.61 24.44
C HIS A 223 -16.03 1.33 24.81
N GLU A 224 -15.53 0.16 24.48
CA GLU A 224 -14.15 -0.26 24.71
C GLU A 224 -13.18 0.38 23.69
N VAL A 225 -13.60 0.44 22.44
CA VAL A 225 -12.73 0.83 21.33
C VAL A 225 -12.60 2.34 21.16
N LYS A 226 -13.65 3.12 21.49
CA LYS A 226 -13.72 4.57 21.23
C LYS A 226 -12.55 5.37 21.80
N GLN A 227 -12.00 4.94 22.92
CA GLN A 227 -10.85 5.60 23.56
C GLN A 227 -9.60 5.59 22.70
N PHE A 228 -9.43 4.60 21.82
CA PHE A 228 -8.26 4.44 20.96
C PHE A 228 -8.39 5.13 19.58
N PHE A 229 -9.59 5.64 19.21
CA PHE A 229 -9.84 6.17 17.87
C PHE A 229 -8.84 7.23 17.43
N ILE A 230 -8.54 8.19 18.31
CA ILE A 230 -7.63 9.30 17.95
C ILE A 230 -6.23 8.75 17.67
N ILE A 231 -5.67 7.99 18.62
CA ILE A 231 -4.27 7.57 18.55
C ILE A 231 -4.04 6.51 17.46
N ALA A 232 -4.97 5.55 17.32
CA ALA A 232 -4.86 4.51 16.31
C ALA A 232 -5.03 5.09 14.89
N ASN A 233 -6.03 5.96 14.67
CA ASN A 233 -6.21 6.60 13.37
C ASN A 233 -5.06 7.57 13.04
N MET A 234 -4.56 8.32 14.03
CA MET A 234 -3.43 9.23 13.84
C MET A 234 -2.18 8.49 13.34
N ALA A 235 -1.83 7.35 13.93
CA ALA A 235 -0.72 6.52 13.46
C ALA A 235 -0.88 6.10 11.99
N GLN A 236 -2.10 5.68 11.60
CA GLN A 236 -2.39 5.26 10.22
C GLN A 236 -2.38 6.43 9.23
N VAL A 237 -2.84 7.62 9.66
CA VAL A 237 -2.79 8.83 8.83
C VAL A 237 -1.35 9.30 8.64
N PHE A 238 -0.49 9.24 9.67
CA PHE A 238 0.94 9.49 9.51
C PHE A 238 1.57 8.52 8.51
N TYR A 239 1.23 7.24 8.58
CA TYR A 239 1.69 6.24 7.61
C TYR A 239 1.25 6.59 6.19
N PHE A 240 -0.02 6.95 5.98
CA PHE A 240 -0.59 7.36 4.70
C PHE A 240 0.13 8.58 4.13
N VAL A 241 0.26 9.66 4.91
CA VAL A 241 0.90 10.90 4.47
C VAL A 241 2.37 10.66 4.13
N THR A 242 3.06 9.82 4.90
CA THR A 242 4.46 9.46 4.60
C THR A 242 4.57 8.71 3.28
N ASN A 243 3.62 7.82 2.93
CA ASN A 243 3.61 7.18 1.62
C ASN A 243 3.49 8.18 0.47
N VAL A 244 2.71 9.26 0.64
CA VAL A 244 2.63 10.34 -0.35
C VAL A 244 3.97 11.08 -0.47
N ILE A 245 4.60 11.42 0.67
CA ILE A 245 5.92 12.08 0.67
C ILE A 245 6.95 11.20 -0.04
N THR A 246 6.98 9.89 0.25
CA THR A 246 7.95 8.97 -0.37
C THR A 246 7.77 8.87 -1.88
N VAL A 247 6.55 8.94 -2.38
CA VAL A 247 6.28 8.98 -3.82
C VAL A 247 6.79 10.29 -4.47
N ILE A 248 6.62 11.43 -3.78
CA ILE A 248 7.20 12.69 -4.25
C ILE A 248 8.73 12.58 -4.32
N LEU A 249 9.35 12.04 -3.28
CA LEU A 249 10.80 11.85 -3.26
C LEU A 249 11.30 10.89 -4.34
N LEU A 250 10.53 9.87 -4.70
CA LEU A 250 10.92 8.92 -5.75
C LEU A 250 11.17 9.60 -7.10
N ARG A 251 10.48 10.71 -7.39
CA ARG A 251 10.68 11.48 -8.63
C ARG A 251 11.99 12.29 -8.65
N PHE A 252 12.37 12.84 -7.50
CA PHE A 252 13.47 13.83 -7.42
C PHE A 252 14.74 13.27 -6.79
N SER A 253 14.63 12.15 -6.08
CA SER A 253 15.70 11.57 -5.28
C SER A 253 16.05 10.15 -5.72
N LYS A 254 17.11 9.58 -5.16
CA LYS A 254 17.53 8.22 -5.46
C LYS A 254 16.52 7.20 -4.92
N ALA A 255 16.17 6.18 -5.72
CA ALA A 255 15.27 5.10 -5.30
C ALA A 255 15.70 4.41 -3.98
N ARG A 256 17.00 4.41 -3.67
CA ARG A 256 17.54 3.87 -2.41
C ARG A 256 16.99 4.56 -1.16
N TYR A 257 16.53 5.81 -1.26
CA TYR A 257 15.91 6.50 -0.11
C TYR A 257 14.62 5.84 0.34
N GLN A 258 13.87 5.27 -0.59
CA GLN A 258 12.70 4.45 -0.26
C GLN A 258 13.07 3.29 0.66
N LEU A 259 14.18 2.60 0.33
CA LEU A 259 14.69 1.50 1.15
C LEU A 259 15.12 1.99 2.53
N TYR A 260 15.89 3.09 2.61
CA TYR A 260 16.32 3.64 3.90
C TYR A 260 15.14 4.03 4.80
N ILE A 261 14.15 4.71 4.26
CA ILE A 261 12.95 5.11 5.01
C ILE A 261 12.24 3.88 5.59
N ASN A 262 12.07 2.82 4.80
CA ASN A 262 11.35 1.64 5.25
C ASN A 262 12.20 0.72 6.13
N VAL A 263 13.52 0.67 5.97
CA VAL A 263 14.41 -0.01 6.91
C VAL A 263 14.42 0.69 8.27
N VAL A 264 14.47 2.02 8.30
CA VAL A 264 14.35 2.78 9.56
C VAL A 264 12.99 2.55 10.21
N TYR A 265 11.92 2.51 9.41
CA TYR A 265 10.57 2.20 9.89
C TYR A 265 10.50 0.81 10.54
N ALA A 266 11.05 -0.22 9.87
CA ALA A 266 11.09 -1.57 10.40
C ALA A 266 11.98 -1.68 11.65
N ALA A 267 13.15 -1.07 11.64
CA ALA A 267 14.05 -1.05 12.78
C ALA A 267 13.42 -0.35 13.99
N ALA A 268 12.77 0.80 13.78
CA ALA A 268 12.05 1.51 14.83
C ALA A 268 10.87 0.70 15.37
N PHE A 269 10.12 0.01 14.49
CA PHE A 269 9.05 -0.88 14.90
C PHE A 269 9.57 -2.02 15.79
N CYS A 270 10.63 -2.69 15.38
CA CYS A 270 11.25 -3.76 16.16
C CYS A 270 11.87 -3.26 17.47
N ALA A 271 12.49 -2.07 17.48
CA ALA A 271 13.17 -1.53 18.64
C ALA A 271 12.25 -0.83 19.65
N ILE A 272 11.10 -0.34 19.22
CA ILE A 272 10.16 0.41 20.07
C ILE A 272 8.88 -0.38 20.31
N CYS A 273 8.13 -0.75 19.24
CA CYS A 273 6.83 -1.40 19.41
C CYS A 273 6.94 -2.77 20.08
N ILE A 274 7.89 -3.62 19.65
CA ILE A 274 8.01 -4.97 20.19
C ILE A 274 8.40 -4.94 21.68
N PRO A 275 9.46 -4.23 22.12
CA PRO A 275 9.82 -4.18 23.53
C PRO A 275 8.74 -3.52 24.41
N VAL A 276 8.19 -2.39 23.95
CA VAL A 276 7.13 -1.70 24.72
C VAL A 276 5.92 -2.61 24.94
N THR A 277 5.50 -3.34 23.89
CA THR A 277 4.37 -4.27 24.00
C THR A 277 4.71 -5.47 24.86
N LEU A 278 5.93 -5.99 24.75
CA LEU A 278 6.41 -7.15 25.53
C LEU A 278 6.45 -6.82 27.05
N TYR A 279 6.96 -5.64 27.41
CA TYR A 279 7.16 -5.29 28.83
C TYR A 279 5.90 -4.75 29.51
N LEU A 280 5.08 -4.00 28.81
CA LEU A 280 3.91 -3.33 29.36
C LEU A 280 2.62 -4.14 29.15
N ALA A 281 2.56 -5.00 28.13
CA ALA A 281 1.39 -5.79 27.74
C ALA A 281 0.08 -4.96 27.72
N ASP A 282 0.20 -3.67 27.33
CA ASP A 282 -0.87 -2.71 27.33
C ASP A 282 -1.12 -2.15 25.94
N MET A 283 -2.40 -2.04 25.57
CA MET A 283 -2.81 -1.57 24.25
C MET A 283 -2.55 -0.08 24.03
N TRP A 284 -2.66 0.76 25.08
CA TRP A 284 -2.31 2.17 24.99
C TRP A 284 -0.83 2.36 24.69
N ALA A 285 0.02 1.63 25.41
CA ALA A 285 1.47 1.64 25.21
C ALA A 285 1.84 1.24 23.77
N PHE A 286 1.19 0.20 23.24
CA PHE A 286 1.36 -0.22 21.85
C PHE A 286 0.95 0.88 20.85
N CYS A 287 -0.23 1.48 21.03
CA CYS A 287 -0.72 2.54 20.12
C CYS A 287 0.21 3.76 20.12
N ILE A 288 0.71 4.17 21.30
CA ILE A 288 1.69 5.27 21.43
C ILE A 288 3.01 4.90 20.74
N ALA A 289 3.52 3.70 21.00
CA ALA A 289 4.75 3.21 20.38
C ALA A 289 4.65 3.21 18.86
N LEU A 290 3.55 2.71 18.30
CA LEU A 290 3.31 2.69 16.86
C LEU A 290 3.19 4.11 16.28
N LEU A 291 2.53 5.03 16.98
CA LEU A 291 2.46 6.43 16.58
C LEU A 291 3.85 7.05 16.50
N VAL A 292 4.70 6.85 17.52
CA VAL A 292 6.09 7.33 17.54
C VAL A 292 6.88 6.78 16.35
N VAL A 293 6.72 5.51 16.03
CA VAL A 293 7.38 4.88 14.86
C VAL A 293 6.91 5.50 13.55
N CYS A 294 5.62 5.81 13.40
CA CYS A 294 5.09 6.47 12.21
C CYS A 294 5.58 7.93 12.10
N ILE A 295 5.68 8.65 13.22
CA ILE A 295 6.26 10.00 13.26
C ILE A 295 7.74 9.97 12.86
N LEU A 296 8.52 9.04 13.38
CA LEU A 296 9.94 8.87 12.99
C LEU A 296 10.08 8.59 11.50
N ARG A 297 9.24 7.73 10.93
CA ARG A 297 9.21 7.45 9.49
C ARG A 297 8.98 8.73 8.68
N MET A 298 8.02 9.55 9.07
CA MET A 298 7.73 10.83 8.41
C MET A 298 8.91 11.80 8.55
N ALA A 299 9.47 11.93 9.75
CA ALA A 299 10.63 12.81 10.01
C ALA A 299 11.83 12.45 9.14
N VAL A 300 12.16 11.15 9.03
CA VAL A 300 13.25 10.67 8.15
C VAL A 300 12.96 10.97 6.69
N SER A 301 11.71 10.80 6.24
CA SER A 301 11.31 11.09 4.86
C SER A 301 11.49 12.57 4.53
N LEU A 302 11.03 13.45 5.41
CA LEU A 302 11.21 14.91 5.25
C LEU A 302 12.69 15.32 5.32
N PHE A 303 13.46 14.76 6.26
CA PHE A 303 14.88 15.04 6.37
C PHE A 303 15.64 14.70 5.08
N LEU A 304 15.40 13.55 4.49
CA LEU A 304 16.01 13.15 3.22
C LEU A 304 15.58 14.07 2.07
N GLY A 305 14.33 14.50 2.06
CA GLY A 305 13.83 15.48 1.09
C GLY A 305 14.52 16.84 1.19
N TYR A 306 14.68 17.36 2.41
CA TYR A 306 15.40 18.62 2.64
C TYR A 306 16.88 18.51 2.27
N LYS A 307 17.54 17.40 2.61
CA LYS A 307 18.93 17.13 2.22
C LYS A 307 19.14 17.23 0.71
N ASP A 308 18.25 16.61 -0.08
CA ASP A 308 18.35 16.66 -1.54
C ASP A 308 17.97 18.03 -2.10
N ALA A 309 16.99 18.72 -1.52
CA ALA A 309 16.62 20.08 -1.91
C ALA A 309 17.78 21.07 -1.71
N LEU A 310 18.51 20.95 -0.61
CA LEU A 310 19.73 21.74 -0.36
C LEU A 310 20.83 21.43 -1.37
N ALA A 311 21.08 20.14 -1.65
CA ALA A 311 22.10 19.72 -2.60
C ALA A 311 21.80 20.17 -4.06
N GLN A 312 20.52 20.28 -4.42
CA GLN A 312 20.10 20.78 -5.75
C GLN A 312 20.09 22.31 -5.85
N SER A 313 19.92 23.02 -4.73
CA SER A 313 19.99 24.49 -4.71
C SER A 313 21.40 25.05 -4.79
N GLN A 314 22.41 24.22 -4.54
CA GLN A 314 23.84 24.58 -4.62
C GLN A 314 24.48 24.30 -5.98
N LYS A 315 23.72 23.67 -6.90
CA LYS A 315 24.11 23.43 -8.29
C LYS A 315 23.46 24.43 -9.22
#